data_12c2f6648fe767b93c984a83621006ae
#
_entry.id   12c2f6648fe767b93c984a83621006ae
#
_cell.length_a   1.000
_cell.length_b   1.000
_cell.length_c   1.000
_cell.angle_alpha   90.00
_cell.angle_beta   90.00
_cell.angle_gamma   90.00
#
_symmetry.space_group_name_H-M   'P 1'
#
loop_
_entity.id
_entity.type
_entity.pdbx_description
1 polymer ?
#
loop_
_entity_poly.entity_id
_entity_poly.type
_entity_poly.pdbx_seq_one_letter_code
_entity_poly.pdbx_strand_id
1 'polypeptide(L)'
;MSRNGRPPSMADVAEMVGVSHQTVSRVVNGKGRVSPRTRERVQAAIEQLGYRPNSVARALVTARSGIIGVVTTTSAHFGPSSMLVALEVAAREAGLFTSVVALDRFGPDDVASAFDHFSSLAAEAIVVIAPVDS
;
A
#
# COMPACT_ATOMS: atom_id res chain seq x y z
N MET A 1 -21.60 -14.39 -8.99
CA MET A 1 -21.13 -14.94 -10.29
C MET A 1 -20.53 -13.81 -11.10
N SER A 2 -19.23 -13.82 -11.28
CA SER A 2 -18.53 -12.79 -12.07
C SER A 2 -18.88 -12.95 -13.54
N ARG A 3 -19.67 -12.05 -14.07
CA ARG A 3 -19.89 -11.96 -15.52
C ARG A 3 -18.57 -11.52 -16.16
N ASN A 4 -17.98 -12.36 -16.97
CA ASN A 4 -16.83 -12.08 -17.85
C ASN A 4 -15.40 -12.28 -17.35
N GLY A 5 -15.10 -13.12 -16.39
CA GLY A 5 -13.71 -13.49 -16.07
C GLY A 5 -12.79 -12.34 -15.63
N ARG A 6 -13.31 -11.12 -15.47
CA ARG A 6 -12.58 -9.96 -14.92
C ARG A 6 -12.71 -9.92 -13.41
N PRO A 7 -11.71 -9.41 -12.69
CA PRO A 7 -11.83 -9.15 -11.25
C PRO A 7 -13.00 -8.21 -10.94
N PRO A 8 -13.69 -8.39 -9.77
CA PRO A 8 -14.75 -7.49 -9.36
C PRO A 8 -14.23 -6.06 -9.22
N SER A 9 -15.07 -5.09 -9.62
CA SER A 9 -14.76 -3.68 -9.57
C SER A 9 -15.61 -2.97 -8.52
N MET A 10 -15.25 -1.73 -8.20
CA MET A 10 -16.03 -0.86 -7.32
C MET A 10 -17.46 -0.60 -7.89
N ALA A 11 -17.58 -0.56 -9.23
CA ALA A 11 -18.86 -0.45 -9.89
C ALA A 11 -19.76 -1.68 -9.66
N ASP A 12 -19.18 -2.88 -9.62
CA ASP A 12 -19.90 -4.12 -9.33
C ASP A 12 -20.45 -4.11 -7.89
N VAL A 13 -19.69 -3.60 -6.94
CA VAL A 13 -20.13 -3.40 -5.55
C VAL A 13 -21.28 -2.39 -5.47
N ALA A 14 -21.15 -1.26 -6.17
CA ALA A 14 -22.17 -0.21 -6.20
C ALA A 14 -23.50 -0.73 -6.78
N GLU A 15 -23.45 -1.48 -7.86
CA GLU A 15 -24.62 -2.12 -8.49
C GLU A 15 -25.30 -3.11 -7.54
N MET A 16 -24.53 -3.96 -6.87
CA MET A 16 -25.05 -4.96 -5.93
C MET A 16 -25.78 -4.34 -4.75
N VAL A 17 -25.29 -3.23 -4.21
CA VAL A 17 -25.86 -2.54 -3.05
C VAL A 17 -26.95 -1.54 -3.46
N GLY A 18 -26.95 -1.07 -4.70
CA GLY A 18 -27.85 -0.02 -5.18
C GLY A 18 -27.47 1.38 -4.69
N VAL A 19 -26.17 1.65 -4.58
CA VAL A 19 -25.60 2.95 -4.18
C VAL A 19 -24.70 3.49 -5.30
N SER A 20 -24.33 4.78 -5.18
CA SER A 20 -23.39 5.38 -6.13
C SER A 20 -21.96 4.82 -5.95
N HIS A 21 -21.18 4.86 -7.03
CA HIS A 21 -19.75 4.56 -7.01
C HIS A 21 -19.01 5.41 -5.95
N GLN A 22 -19.39 6.67 -5.79
CA GLN A 22 -18.82 7.57 -4.80
C GLN A 22 -19.10 7.10 -3.36
N THR A 23 -20.27 6.55 -3.08
CA THR A 23 -20.61 5.99 -1.77
C THR A 23 -19.74 4.78 -1.46
N VAL A 24 -19.54 3.87 -2.41
CA VAL A 24 -18.61 2.74 -2.27
C VAL A 24 -17.19 3.24 -2.02
N SER A 25 -16.72 4.22 -2.78
CA SER A 25 -15.40 4.82 -2.60
C SER A 25 -15.20 5.40 -1.20
N ARG A 26 -16.21 6.07 -0.66
CA ARG A 26 -16.16 6.61 0.72
C ARG A 26 -16.02 5.50 1.77
N VAL A 27 -16.74 4.41 1.61
CA VAL A 27 -16.62 3.25 2.52
C VAL A 27 -15.25 2.61 2.43
N VAL A 28 -14.75 2.37 1.22
CA VAL A 28 -13.45 1.74 0.98
C VAL A 28 -12.28 2.58 1.50
N ASN A 29 -12.35 3.90 1.32
CA ASN A 29 -11.28 4.82 1.73
C ASN A 29 -11.44 5.38 3.15
N GLY A 30 -12.52 5.04 3.85
CA GLY A 30 -12.80 5.55 5.20
C GLY A 30 -13.01 7.07 5.26
N LYS A 31 -13.35 7.70 4.14
CA LYS A 31 -13.53 9.15 4.02
C LYS A 31 -14.99 9.52 3.76
N GLY A 32 -15.41 10.61 4.39
CA GLY A 32 -16.76 11.13 4.20
C GLY A 32 -17.81 10.46 5.10
N ARG A 33 -19.04 11.02 5.07
CA ARG A 33 -20.15 10.50 5.86
C ARG A 33 -20.90 9.44 5.08
N VAL A 34 -20.98 8.25 5.67
CA VAL A 34 -21.83 7.15 5.21
C VAL A 34 -22.56 6.61 6.42
N SER A 35 -23.85 6.36 6.30
CA SER A 35 -24.64 5.79 7.39
C SER A 35 -24.09 4.42 7.79
N PRO A 36 -24.16 4.02 9.07
CA PRO A 36 -23.71 2.70 9.52
C PRO A 36 -24.35 1.54 8.74
N ARG A 37 -25.63 1.65 8.44
CA ARG A 37 -26.37 0.66 7.66
C ARG A 37 -25.83 0.52 6.23
N THR A 38 -25.58 1.63 5.55
CA THR A 38 -25.00 1.61 4.20
C THR A 38 -23.60 1.06 4.22
N ARG A 39 -22.78 1.43 5.21
CA ARG A 39 -21.43 0.90 5.40
C ARG A 39 -21.43 -0.61 5.55
N GLU A 40 -22.29 -1.17 6.39
CA GLU A 40 -22.42 -2.62 6.58
C GLU A 40 -22.83 -3.33 5.28
N ARG A 41 -23.78 -2.77 4.54
CA ARG A 41 -24.22 -3.34 3.27
C ARG A 41 -23.12 -3.34 2.21
N VAL A 42 -22.35 -2.27 2.12
CA VAL A 42 -21.22 -2.17 1.20
C VAL A 42 -20.11 -3.16 1.59
N GLN A 43 -19.79 -3.25 2.87
CA GLN A 43 -18.78 -4.20 3.35
C GLN A 43 -19.19 -5.66 3.09
N ALA A 44 -20.44 -6.01 3.32
CA ALA A 44 -20.96 -7.34 3.01
C ALA A 44 -20.86 -7.66 1.50
N ALA A 45 -21.16 -6.70 0.65
CA ALA A 45 -21.05 -6.85 -0.81
C ALA A 45 -19.60 -7.00 -1.25
N ILE A 46 -18.66 -6.27 -0.64
CA ILE A 46 -17.22 -6.39 -0.89
C ILE A 46 -16.74 -7.81 -0.57
N GLU A 47 -17.11 -8.35 0.57
CA GLU A 47 -16.76 -9.72 0.96
C GLU A 47 -17.40 -10.76 0.03
N GLN A 48 -18.68 -10.60 -0.29
CA GLN A 48 -19.41 -11.53 -1.15
C GLN A 48 -18.87 -11.57 -2.58
N LEU A 49 -18.48 -10.43 -3.15
CA LEU A 49 -17.89 -10.34 -4.49
C LEU A 49 -16.40 -10.68 -4.51
N GLY A 50 -15.73 -10.68 -3.36
CA GLY A 50 -14.28 -10.81 -3.29
C GLY A 50 -13.56 -9.58 -3.86
N TYR A 51 -14.20 -8.40 -3.82
CA TYR A 51 -13.58 -7.16 -4.25
C TYR A 51 -12.39 -6.81 -3.37
N ARG A 52 -11.28 -6.48 -4.01
CA ARG A 52 -10.09 -5.96 -3.34
C ARG A 52 -9.76 -4.58 -3.91
N PRO A 53 -9.57 -3.56 -3.05
CA PRO A 53 -9.15 -2.24 -3.53
C PRO A 53 -7.85 -2.34 -4.33
N ASN A 54 -7.86 -1.79 -5.54
CA ASN A 54 -6.67 -1.75 -6.37
C ASN A 54 -5.81 -0.57 -5.93
N SER A 55 -4.65 -0.84 -5.32
CA SER A 55 -3.71 0.18 -4.85
C SER A 55 -3.16 1.03 -6.00
N VAL A 56 -2.99 0.44 -7.18
CA VAL A 56 -2.54 1.16 -8.38
C VAL A 56 -3.60 2.16 -8.84
N ALA A 57 -4.86 1.74 -8.92
CA ALA A 57 -5.96 2.64 -9.26
C ALA A 57 -6.12 3.76 -8.23
N ARG A 58 -5.96 3.45 -6.95
CA ARG A 58 -5.97 4.46 -5.88
C ARG A 58 -4.82 5.46 -6.05
N ALA A 59 -3.62 5.00 -6.33
CA ALA A 59 -2.46 5.84 -6.57
C ALA A 59 -2.70 6.83 -7.72
N LEU A 60 -3.34 6.40 -8.80
CA LEU A 60 -3.69 7.27 -9.94
C LEU A 60 -4.70 8.36 -9.55
N VAL A 61 -5.68 8.03 -8.72
CA VAL A 61 -6.73 8.98 -8.28
C VAL A 61 -6.22 9.94 -7.21
N THR A 62 -5.41 9.47 -6.27
CA THR A 62 -4.93 10.28 -5.13
C THR A 62 -3.60 10.95 -5.40
N ALA A 63 -2.91 10.64 -6.50
CA ALA A 63 -1.52 11.01 -6.80
C ALA A 63 -0.53 10.60 -5.67
N ARG A 64 -0.86 9.54 -4.92
CA ARG A 64 -0.04 9.01 -3.83
C ARG A 64 0.17 7.51 -4.02
N SER A 65 1.42 7.08 -4.07
CA SER A 65 1.75 5.66 -4.23
C SER A 65 1.45 4.83 -2.99
N GLY A 66 1.54 5.43 -1.81
CA GLY A 66 1.48 4.72 -0.53
C GLY A 66 2.71 3.87 -0.27
N ILE A 67 3.81 4.10 -0.99
CA ILE A 67 5.03 3.30 -0.88
C ILE A 67 6.10 4.06 -0.10
N ILE A 68 6.73 3.38 0.86
CA ILE A 68 7.95 3.83 1.54
C ILE A 68 9.10 2.96 1.06
N GLY A 69 10.14 3.57 0.52
CA GLY A 69 11.39 2.92 0.19
C GLY A 69 12.23 2.67 1.46
N VAL A 70 12.86 1.52 1.56
CA VAL A 70 13.78 1.21 2.65
C VAL A 70 15.09 0.71 2.06
N VAL A 71 16.18 1.40 2.34
CA VAL A 71 17.54 0.92 2.03
C VAL A 71 18.16 0.34 3.30
N THR A 72 18.65 -0.87 3.21
CA THR A 72 19.33 -1.54 4.33
C THR A 72 20.53 -2.31 3.82
N THR A 73 21.32 -2.91 4.72
CA THR A 73 22.40 -3.83 4.35
C THR A 73 21.99 -5.28 4.51
N THR A 74 22.62 -6.15 3.74
CA THR A 74 22.47 -7.61 3.85
C THR A 74 23.13 -8.18 5.11
N SER A 75 23.95 -7.38 5.82
CA SER A 75 24.59 -7.82 7.05
C SER A 75 23.55 -8.14 8.13
N ALA A 76 23.59 -9.39 8.60
CA ALA A 76 22.64 -9.95 9.55
C ALA A 76 22.87 -9.44 11.00
N HIS A 77 22.90 -8.12 11.20
CA HIS A 77 22.95 -7.55 12.53
C HIS A 77 21.55 -7.40 13.11
N PHE A 78 21.38 -7.77 14.36
CA PHE A 78 20.08 -7.78 15.05
C PHE A 78 19.36 -6.42 15.02
N GLY A 79 20.11 -5.32 15.17
CA GLY A 79 19.56 -3.97 15.18
C GLY A 79 18.83 -3.60 13.88
N PRO A 80 19.49 -3.65 12.71
CA PRO A 80 18.85 -3.36 11.42
C PRO A 80 17.64 -4.24 11.12
N SER A 81 17.68 -5.51 11.44
CA SER A 81 16.58 -6.45 11.21
C SER A 81 15.34 -6.13 12.06
N SER A 82 15.52 -5.81 13.33
CA SER A 82 14.41 -5.45 14.23
C SER A 82 13.79 -4.10 13.85
N MET A 83 14.59 -3.13 13.40
CA MET A 83 14.11 -1.85 12.87
C MET A 83 13.29 -2.03 11.61
N LEU A 84 13.73 -2.88 10.69
CA LEU A 84 13.00 -3.17 9.45
C LEU A 84 11.63 -3.78 9.76
N VAL A 85 11.56 -4.77 10.65
CA VAL A 85 10.29 -5.38 11.05
C VAL A 85 9.37 -4.36 11.71
N ALA A 86 9.87 -3.54 12.63
CA ALA A 86 9.07 -2.52 13.29
C ALA A 86 8.54 -1.48 12.30
N LEU A 87 9.36 -1.05 11.34
CA LEU A 87 8.95 -0.13 10.28
C LEU A 87 7.86 -0.75 9.39
N GLU A 88 8.02 -2.00 9.00
CA GLU A 88 7.02 -2.70 8.17
C GLU A 88 5.66 -2.82 8.88
N VAL A 89 5.68 -3.16 10.16
CA VAL A 89 4.45 -3.23 10.97
C VAL A 89 3.78 -1.86 11.04
N ALA A 90 4.52 -0.81 11.38
CA ALA A 90 3.99 0.54 11.48
C ALA A 90 3.47 1.07 10.13
N ALA A 91 4.18 0.81 9.04
CA ALA A 91 3.74 1.20 7.70
C ALA A 91 2.43 0.51 7.33
N ARG A 92 2.32 -0.78 7.57
CA ARG A 92 1.10 -1.55 7.29
C ARG A 92 -0.10 -1.05 8.11
N GLU A 93 0.09 -0.74 9.39
CA GLU A 93 -0.95 -0.16 10.24
C GLU A 93 -1.41 1.23 9.74
N ALA A 94 -0.49 1.98 9.14
CA ALA A 94 -0.79 3.26 8.48
C ALA A 94 -1.38 3.12 7.07
N GLY A 95 -1.58 1.90 6.57
CA GLY A 95 -2.07 1.64 5.21
C GLY A 95 -1.05 1.91 4.11
N LEU A 96 0.24 1.86 4.45
CA LEU A 96 1.36 2.05 3.54
C LEU A 96 2.04 0.70 3.24
N PHE A 97 2.78 0.67 2.14
CA PHE A 97 3.58 -0.49 1.74
C PHE A 97 5.07 -0.14 1.80
N THR A 98 5.90 -1.11 2.12
CA THR A 98 7.35 -0.97 2.10
C THR A 98 7.93 -1.66 0.88
N SER A 99 8.89 -0.99 0.23
CA SER A 99 9.75 -1.59 -0.79
C SER A 99 11.18 -1.56 -0.26
N VAL A 100 11.80 -2.73 -0.14
CA VAL A 100 13.11 -2.87 0.52
C VAL A 100 14.18 -3.19 -0.51
N VAL A 101 15.26 -2.42 -0.48
CA VAL A 101 16.50 -2.70 -1.21
C VAL A 101 17.58 -3.00 -0.19
N ALA A 102 18.10 -4.22 -0.21
CA ALA A 102 19.21 -4.64 0.62
C ALA A 102 20.52 -4.53 -0.17
N LEU A 103 21.45 -3.75 0.32
CA LEU A 103 22.77 -3.55 -0.27
C LEU A 103 23.82 -4.39 0.47
N ASP A 104 24.79 -4.94 -0.25
CA ASP A 104 25.94 -5.61 0.38
C ASP A 104 26.82 -4.61 1.11
N ARG A 105 26.89 -3.38 0.60
CA ARG A 105 27.60 -2.24 1.18
C ARG A 105 26.96 -0.94 0.73
N PHE A 106 27.13 0.12 1.49
CA PHE A 106 26.70 1.46 1.10
C PHE A 106 27.73 2.11 0.15
N GLY A 107 27.81 1.62 -1.09
CA GLY A 107 28.55 2.28 -2.16
C GLY A 107 27.74 3.42 -2.81
N PRO A 108 28.38 4.49 -3.30
CA PRO A 108 27.65 5.60 -3.94
C PRO A 108 26.77 5.14 -5.11
N ASP A 109 27.25 4.26 -5.95
CA ASP A 109 26.55 3.76 -7.13
C ASP A 109 25.37 2.84 -6.72
N ASP A 110 25.55 2.00 -5.70
CA ASP A 110 24.50 1.11 -5.17
C ASP A 110 23.37 1.93 -4.55
N VAL A 111 23.72 2.95 -3.79
CA VAL A 111 22.76 3.88 -3.19
C VAL A 111 22.02 4.66 -4.28
N ALA A 112 22.70 5.19 -5.28
CA ALA A 112 22.08 5.89 -6.40
C ALA A 112 21.08 4.99 -7.15
N SER A 113 21.46 3.74 -7.41
CA SER A 113 20.57 2.76 -8.05
C SER A 113 19.32 2.47 -7.20
N ALA A 114 19.46 2.38 -5.88
CA ALA A 114 18.31 2.21 -4.98
C ALA A 114 17.36 3.41 -5.02
N PHE A 115 17.90 4.62 -5.05
CA PHE A 115 17.08 5.85 -5.17
C PHE A 115 16.34 5.91 -6.51
N ASP A 116 17.01 5.55 -7.61
CA ASP A 116 16.36 5.48 -8.94
C ASP A 116 15.21 4.46 -8.94
N HIS A 117 15.42 3.31 -8.30
CA HIS A 117 14.36 2.32 -8.14
C HIS A 117 13.15 2.88 -7.38
N PHE A 118 13.36 3.53 -6.24
CA PHE A 118 12.26 4.12 -5.47
C PHE A 118 11.59 5.28 -6.19
N SER A 119 12.33 6.05 -6.96
CA SER A 119 11.78 7.09 -7.83
C SER A 119 10.84 6.49 -8.88
N SER A 120 11.22 5.37 -9.49
CA SER A 120 10.37 4.67 -10.45
C SER A 120 9.06 4.14 -9.85
N LEU A 121 9.05 3.84 -8.55
CA LEU A 121 7.86 3.44 -7.78
C LEU A 121 7.06 4.64 -7.25
N ALA A 122 7.52 5.86 -7.48
CA ALA A 122 6.98 7.08 -6.89
C ALA A 122 6.88 6.99 -5.35
N ALA A 123 7.90 6.43 -4.70
CA ALA A 123 7.94 6.31 -3.25
C ALA A 123 7.79 7.68 -2.57
N GLU A 124 6.97 7.75 -1.55
CA GLU A 124 6.66 9.00 -0.84
C GLU A 124 7.76 9.40 0.15
N ALA A 125 8.51 8.43 0.64
CA ALA A 125 9.63 8.62 1.55
C ALA A 125 10.65 7.50 1.36
N ILE A 126 11.89 7.77 1.74
CA ILE A 126 12.97 6.77 1.77
C ILE A 126 13.57 6.75 3.17
N VAL A 127 13.65 5.58 3.75
CA VAL A 127 14.29 5.32 5.05
C VAL A 127 15.58 4.56 4.80
N VAL A 128 16.67 5.01 5.37
CA VAL A 128 17.98 4.36 5.30
C VAL A 128 18.31 3.76 6.66
N ILE A 129 18.47 2.45 6.72
CA ILE A 129 18.88 1.71 7.90
C ILE A 129 20.34 1.30 7.68
N ALA A 130 21.25 2.13 8.15
CA ALA A 130 22.69 1.89 8.05
C ALA A 130 23.25 1.38 9.38
N PRO A 131 24.23 0.45 9.35
CA PRO A 131 24.99 0.13 10.55
C PRO A 131 25.79 1.38 10.96
N VAL A 132 25.84 1.62 12.26
CA VAL A 132 26.74 2.64 12.80
C VAL A 132 28.10 1.97 13.01
N ASP A 133 29.08 2.36 12.25
CA ASP A 133 30.45 1.95 12.48
C ASP A 133 30.92 2.54 13.82
N SER A 134 31.23 1.64 14.75
CA SER A 134 31.76 1.98 16.07
C SER A 134 33.30 1.97 16.05
#